data_ec5c4c6a837ac445e397d53c5c9932d3
#
_entry.id   ec5c4c6a837ac445e397d53c5c9932d3
#
_cell.length_a   1.000
_cell.length_b   1.000
_cell.length_c   1.000
_cell.angle_alpha   90.00
_cell.angle_beta   90.00
_cell.angle_gamma   90.00
#
_symmetry.space_group_name_H-M   'P 1'
#
loop_
_entity.id
_entity.type
_entity.pdbx_description
1 polymer ?
#
loop_
_entity_poly.entity_id
_entity_poly.type
_entity_poly.pdbx_seq_one_letter_code
_entity_poly.pdbx_strand_id
1 'polypeptide(L)'
;MKIIVDLGVPRNVHSEDLPAEITYFDIDHLTAIISENQKAKAEMIDQMAAQVPAAVDEFYVWEQQLHVVPVIKEIRESAMDIEKTAYDSLLRKLPELDVHQRKVISKHMKSIINQMILGPIKGVKELALQEDVDVDLAFICQILGLPTDLAKQERTYEK
;
A
#
# COMPACT_ATOMS: atom_id res chain seq x y z
N MET A 1 -43.81 11.57 -13.97
CA MET A 1 -43.99 10.33 -13.20
C MET A 1 -44.54 10.72 -11.84
N LYS A 2 -45.68 10.21 -11.47
CA LYS A 2 -46.30 10.43 -10.12
C LYS A 2 -46.25 9.11 -9.35
N ILE A 3 -45.89 9.18 -8.08
CA ILE A 3 -45.78 8.01 -7.21
C ILE A 3 -46.79 8.16 -6.06
N ILE A 4 -47.52 7.12 -5.77
CA ILE A 4 -48.39 7.00 -4.61
C ILE A 4 -47.85 5.88 -3.72
N VAL A 5 -47.74 6.16 -2.43
CA VAL A 5 -47.33 5.19 -1.41
C VAL A 5 -48.48 5.09 -0.41
N ASP A 6 -49.13 3.94 -0.37
CA ASP A 6 -50.23 3.66 0.59
C ASP A 6 -49.69 2.89 1.79
N LEU A 7 -49.67 3.55 2.93
CA LEU A 7 -49.25 2.97 4.22
C LEU A 7 -50.43 2.54 5.09
N GLY A 8 -51.63 2.59 4.54
CA GLY A 8 -52.88 2.25 5.28
C GLY A 8 -53.07 0.74 5.45
N VAL A 9 -53.51 0.36 6.64
CA VAL A 9 -54.00 -1.00 6.91
C VAL A 9 -55.41 -0.85 7.57
N PRO A 10 -56.48 -1.14 6.84
CA PRO A 10 -56.60 -1.61 5.44
C PRO A 10 -56.17 -0.54 4.43
N ARG A 11 -55.86 -0.95 3.17
CA ARG A 11 -55.49 -0.07 2.07
C ARG A 11 -56.48 1.05 1.85
N ASN A 12 -55.99 2.27 1.66
CA ASN A 12 -56.85 3.44 1.43
C ASN A 12 -57.03 3.74 -0.06
N VAL A 13 -56.20 3.16 -0.93
CA VAL A 13 -56.21 3.41 -2.38
C VAL A 13 -56.47 2.08 -3.10
N HIS A 14 -57.47 2.09 -3.98
CA HIS A 14 -57.72 0.98 -4.91
C HIS A 14 -56.83 1.14 -6.14
N SER A 15 -55.78 0.29 -6.23
CA SER A 15 -54.77 0.39 -7.31
C SER A 15 -55.37 0.14 -8.69
N GLU A 16 -56.48 -0.55 -8.79
CA GLU A 16 -57.22 -0.85 -10.04
C GLU A 16 -57.82 0.40 -10.71
N ASP A 17 -58.07 1.44 -9.92
CA ASP A 17 -58.67 2.69 -10.39
C ASP A 17 -57.65 3.77 -10.78
N LEU A 18 -56.33 3.44 -10.65
CA LEU A 18 -55.27 4.43 -10.91
C LEU A 18 -54.89 4.49 -12.40
N PRO A 19 -54.67 5.70 -12.96
CA PRO A 19 -54.11 5.85 -14.29
C PRO A 19 -52.75 5.18 -14.44
N ALA A 20 -52.48 4.62 -15.62
CA ALA A 20 -51.22 3.89 -15.92
C ALA A 20 -49.93 4.74 -15.75
N GLU A 21 -50.05 6.07 -15.65
CA GLU A 21 -48.96 7.00 -15.43
C GLU A 21 -48.52 7.09 -13.96
N ILE A 22 -49.29 6.48 -13.04
CA ILE A 22 -49.06 6.53 -11.60
C ILE A 22 -48.44 5.20 -11.15
N THR A 23 -47.29 5.28 -10.53
CA THR A 23 -46.66 4.13 -9.89
C THR A 23 -47.18 4.02 -8.45
N TYR A 24 -47.79 2.89 -8.12
CA TYR A 24 -48.38 2.63 -6.81
C TYR A 24 -47.53 1.63 -5.99
N PHE A 25 -47.32 1.96 -4.73
CA PHE A 25 -46.70 1.07 -3.76
C PHE A 25 -47.56 0.98 -2.51
N ASP A 26 -47.76 -0.22 -2.00
CA ASP A 26 -48.34 -0.47 -0.67
C ASP A 26 -47.25 -1.01 0.29
N ILE A 27 -47.65 -1.28 1.54
CA ILE A 27 -46.75 -1.82 2.57
C ILE A 27 -46.13 -3.15 2.13
N ASP A 28 -46.86 -4.00 1.43
CA ASP A 28 -46.40 -5.31 1.00
C ASP A 28 -45.29 -5.16 -0.07
N HIS A 29 -45.50 -4.25 -1.03
CA HIS A 29 -44.48 -3.90 -2.03
C HIS A 29 -43.21 -3.32 -1.39
N LEU A 30 -43.37 -2.41 -0.42
CA LEU A 30 -42.21 -1.83 0.29
C LEU A 30 -41.46 -2.89 1.10
N THR A 31 -42.19 -3.80 1.75
CA THR A 31 -41.60 -4.90 2.51
C THR A 31 -40.81 -5.84 1.59
N ALA A 32 -41.34 -6.14 0.40
CA ALA A 32 -40.65 -6.95 -0.60
C ALA A 32 -39.32 -6.28 -1.07
N ILE A 33 -39.37 -4.98 -1.39
CA ILE A 33 -38.21 -4.22 -1.78
C ILE A 33 -37.13 -4.17 -0.67
N ILE A 34 -37.57 -3.96 0.58
CA ILE A 34 -36.67 -3.96 1.74
C ILE A 34 -36.03 -5.33 1.92
N SER A 35 -36.80 -6.41 1.81
CA SER A 35 -36.31 -7.79 1.94
C SER A 35 -35.26 -8.12 0.86
N GLU A 36 -35.53 -7.73 -0.39
CA GLU A 36 -34.60 -7.93 -1.50
C GLU A 36 -33.28 -7.15 -1.30
N ASN A 37 -33.39 -5.88 -0.89
CA ASN A 37 -32.25 -5.05 -0.56
C ASN A 37 -31.44 -5.61 0.63
N GLN A 38 -32.11 -6.19 1.64
CA GLN A 38 -31.42 -6.82 2.77
C GLN A 38 -30.66 -8.08 2.35
N LYS A 39 -31.24 -8.90 1.46
CA LYS A 39 -30.53 -10.07 0.90
C LYS A 39 -29.31 -9.66 0.10
N ALA A 40 -29.44 -8.69 -0.79
CA ALA A 40 -28.31 -8.18 -1.57
C ALA A 40 -27.19 -7.61 -0.67
N LYS A 41 -27.57 -6.91 0.41
CA LYS A 41 -26.60 -6.43 1.40
C LYS A 41 -25.92 -7.58 2.16
N ALA A 42 -26.64 -8.61 2.55
CA ALA A 42 -26.09 -9.77 3.23
C ALA A 42 -25.05 -10.50 2.34
N GLU A 43 -25.40 -10.74 1.07
CA GLU A 43 -24.48 -11.34 0.11
C GLU A 43 -23.20 -10.49 -0.10
N MET A 44 -23.35 -9.17 -0.14
CA MET A 44 -22.20 -8.26 -0.25
C MET A 44 -21.32 -8.30 1.01
N ILE A 45 -21.93 -8.35 2.20
CA ILE A 45 -21.19 -8.47 3.47
C ILE A 45 -20.41 -9.79 3.51
N ASP A 46 -21.01 -10.90 3.10
CA ASP A 46 -20.34 -12.20 3.06
C ASP A 46 -19.16 -12.19 2.08
N GLN A 47 -19.33 -11.57 0.90
CA GLN A 47 -18.24 -11.41 -0.07
C GLN A 47 -17.08 -10.55 0.48
N MET A 48 -17.41 -9.46 1.18
CA MET A 48 -16.40 -8.61 1.83
C MET A 48 -15.72 -9.34 2.99
N ALA A 49 -16.49 -10.05 3.82
CA ALA A 49 -15.94 -10.82 4.94
C ALA A 49 -14.96 -11.90 4.48
N ALA A 50 -15.19 -12.52 3.33
CA ALA A 50 -14.29 -13.50 2.75
C ALA A 50 -12.93 -12.92 2.33
N GLN A 51 -12.84 -11.61 2.08
CA GLN A 51 -11.59 -10.93 1.69
C GLN A 51 -10.78 -10.44 2.91
N VAL A 52 -11.42 -10.30 4.08
CA VAL A 52 -10.77 -9.76 5.28
C VAL A 52 -9.54 -10.58 5.72
N PRO A 53 -9.58 -11.93 5.76
CA PRO A 53 -8.39 -12.70 6.17
C PRO A 53 -7.17 -12.42 5.30
N ALA A 54 -7.35 -12.41 3.97
CA ALA A 54 -6.24 -12.12 3.05
C ALA A 54 -5.68 -10.69 3.25
N ALA A 55 -6.55 -9.71 3.45
CA ALA A 55 -6.13 -8.33 3.72
C ALA A 55 -5.39 -8.21 5.07
N VAL A 56 -5.77 -8.99 6.07
CA VAL A 56 -5.09 -9.06 7.36
C VAL A 56 -3.69 -9.69 7.20
N ASP A 57 -3.58 -10.78 6.44
CA ASP A 57 -2.28 -11.40 6.15
C ASP A 57 -1.34 -10.45 5.40
N GLU A 58 -1.86 -9.74 4.38
CA GLU A 58 -1.09 -8.71 3.67
C GLU A 58 -0.63 -7.58 4.59
N PHE A 59 -1.48 -7.17 5.54
CA PHE A 59 -1.12 -6.15 6.53
C PHE A 59 0.03 -6.61 7.44
N TYR A 60 0.00 -7.83 7.94
CA TYR A 60 1.10 -8.37 8.76
C TYR A 60 2.41 -8.49 7.99
N VAL A 61 2.36 -8.91 6.73
CA VAL A 61 3.55 -8.92 5.84
C VAL A 61 4.10 -7.51 5.66
N TRP A 62 3.24 -6.52 5.45
CA TRP A 62 3.64 -5.13 5.33
C TRP A 62 4.23 -4.58 6.64
N GLU A 63 3.62 -4.88 7.78
CA GLU A 63 4.11 -4.48 9.11
C GLU A 63 5.52 -5.03 9.37
N GLN A 64 5.76 -6.30 9.10
CA GLN A 64 7.08 -6.91 9.23
C GLN A 64 8.12 -6.21 8.34
N GLN A 65 7.73 -5.81 7.12
CA GLN A 65 8.62 -5.08 6.22
C GLN A 65 8.97 -3.66 6.71
N LEU A 66 8.16 -3.03 7.55
CA LEU A 66 8.49 -1.72 8.11
C LEU A 66 9.75 -1.75 8.97
N HIS A 67 10.02 -2.86 9.62
CA HIS A 67 11.17 -3.05 10.49
C HIS A 67 12.53 -2.86 9.76
N VAL A 68 12.59 -3.20 8.48
CA VAL A 68 13.80 -3.08 7.67
C VAL A 68 13.93 -1.75 6.93
N VAL A 69 12.92 -0.87 7.02
CA VAL A 69 12.94 0.44 6.33
C VAL A 69 14.14 1.30 6.71
N PRO A 70 14.54 1.43 7.99
CA PRO A 70 15.72 2.20 8.37
C PRO A 70 17.00 1.69 7.71
N VAL A 71 17.17 0.37 7.66
CA VAL A 71 18.34 -0.26 7.01
C VAL A 71 18.35 0.01 5.50
N ILE A 72 17.18 -0.12 4.84
CA ILE A 72 17.07 0.17 3.41
C ILE A 72 17.37 1.65 3.12
N LYS A 73 16.92 2.56 3.97
CA LYS A 73 17.19 3.99 3.87
C LYS A 73 18.70 4.24 3.94
N GLU A 74 19.37 3.68 4.94
CA GLU A 74 20.80 3.84 5.14
C GLU A 74 21.63 3.26 3.98
N ILE A 75 21.26 2.10 3.45
CA ILE A 75 21.88 1.53 2.24
C ILE A 75 21.83 2.54 1.09
N ARG A 76 20.68 3.19 0.89
CA ARG A 76 20.50 4.18 -0.18
C ARG A 76 21.33 5.45 0.06
N GLU A 77 21.27 5.99 1.28
CA GLU A 77 21.96 7.22 1.65
C GLU A 77 23.47 7.04 1.54
N SER A 78 24.02 5.95 2.10
CA SER A 78 25.44 5.63 2.00
C SER A 78 25.90 5.47 0.54
N ALA A 79 25.12 4.77 -0.27
CA ALA A 79 25.45 4.57 -1.69
C ALA A 79 25.41 5.89 -2.49
N MET A 80 24.45 6.77 -2.20
CA MET A 80 24.35 8.09 -2.83
C MET A 80 25.49 9.02 -2.41
N ASP A 81 25.96 8.94 -1.17
CA ASP A 81 27.11 9.73 -0.68
C ASP A 81 28.41 9.28 -1.33
N ILE A 82 28.60 7.97 -1.56
CA ILE A 82 29.72 7.44 -2.34
C ILE A 82 29.68 7.99 -3.78
N GLU A 83 28.52 7.94 -4.44
CA GLU A 83 28.34 8.48 -5.80
C GLU A 83 28.69 9.97 -5.86
N LYS A 84 28.14 10.74 -4.93
CA LYS A 84 28.38 12.19 -4.85
C LYS A 84 29.85 12.50 -4.66
N THR A 85 30.50 11.81 -3.72
CA THR A 85 31.94 12.01 -3.45
C THR A 85 32.79 11.68 -4.67
N ALA A 86 32.47 10.58 -5.37
CA ALA A 86 33.19 10.19 -6.59
C ALA A 86 32.91 11.19 -7.73
N TYR A 87 31.71 11.66 -7.89
CA TYR A 87 31.32 12.65 -8.90
C TYR A 87 32.03 14.00 -8.67
N ASP A 88 32.04 14.50 -7.42
CA ASP A 88 32.72 15.74 -7.06
C ASP A 88 34.24 15.62 -7.27
N SER A 89 34.82 14.46 -7.00
CA SER A 89 36.25 14.20 -7.28
C SER A 89 36.52 14.21 -8.78
N LEU A 90 35.67 13.63 -9.59
CA LEU A 90 35.76 13.63 -11.06
C LEU A 90 35.69 15.04 -11.62
N LEU A 91 34.72 15.86 -11.17
CA LEU A 91 34.61 17.25 -11.63
C LEU A 91 35.83 18.12 -11.30
N ARG A 92 36.50 17.86 -10.17
CA ARG A 92 37.75 18.54 -9.82
C ARG A 92 38.93 18.16 -10.74
N LYS A 93 38.92 16.90 -11.25
CA LYS A 93 40.00 16.41 -12.13
C LYS A 93 39.74 16.77 -13.60
N LEU A 94 38.50 16.99 -14.00
CA LEU A 94 38.07 17.28 -15.36
C LEU A 94 37.24 18.58 -15.38
N PRO A 95 37.83 19.75 -15.12
CA PRO A 95 37.10 21.02 -15.03
C PRO A 95 36.49 21.47 -16.36
N GLU A 96 37.05 21.02 -17.49
CA GLU A 96 36.68 21.34 -18.86
C GLU A 96 35.39 20.64 -19.34
N LEU A 97 34.80 19.74 -18.55
CA LEU A 97 33.58 19.09 -18.93
C LEU A 97 32.44 20.09 -19.12
N ASP A 98 31.78 20.03 -20.29
CA ASP A 98 30.57 20.81 -20.55
C ASP A 98 29.34 20.31 -19.77
N VAL A 99 28.27 21.08 -19.79
CA VAL A 99 27.04 20.78 -19.04
C VAL A 99 26.39 19.45 -19.49
N HIS A 100 26.48 19.16 -20.80
CA HIS A 100 25.90 17.91 -21.33
C HIS A 100 26.69 16.68 -20.84
N GLN A 101 28.02 16.74 -20.94
CA GLN A 101 28.94 15.68 -20.48
C GLN A 101 28.75 15.41 -18.98
N ARG A 102 28.70 16.45 -18.15
CA ARG A 102 28.41 16.33 -16.70
C ARG A 102 27.10 15.62 -16.43
N LYS A 103 26.04 15.97 -17.18
CA LYS A 103 24.72 15.33 -17.03
C LYS A 103 24.73 13.86 -17.43
N VAL A 104 25.42 13.52 -18.51
CA VAL A 104 25.55 12.13 -18.97
C VAL A 104 26.32 11.29 -17.94
N ILE A 105 27.45 11.77 -17.44
CA ILE A 105 28.26 11.08 -16.44
C ILE A 105 27.43 10.87 -15.15
N SER A 106 26.80 11.92 -14.61
CA SER A 106 25.96 11.81 -13.40
C SER A 106 24.84 10.78 -13.57
N LYS A 107 24.18 10.76 -14.74
CA LYS A 107 23.14 9.77 -15.02
C LYS A 107 23.67 8.33 -14.98
N HIS A 108 24.84 8.10 -15.56
CA HIS A 108 25.44 6.76 -15.60
C HIS A 108 25.93 6.33 -14.21
N MET A 109 26.55 7.21 -13.45
CA MET A 109 26.98 6.93 -12.08
C MET A 109 25.79 6.56 -11.19
N LYS A 110 24.71 7.33 -11.23
CA LYS A 110 23.46 7.01 -10.51
C LYS A 110 22.86 5.69 -10.96
N SER A 111 22.92 5.37 -12.24
CA SER A 111 22.44 4.08 -12.76
C SER A 111 23.24 2.91 -12.19
N ILE A 112 24.57 3.02 -12.15
CA ILE A 112 25.45 2.00 -11.57
C ILE A 112 25.13 1.78 -10.10
N ILE A 113 25.06 2.86 -9.32
CA ILE A 113 24.73 2.79 -7.88
C ILE A 113 23.35 2.13 -7.66
N ASN A 114 22.34 2.55 -8.40
CA ASN A 114 20.99 1.95 -8.26
C ASN A 114 21.00 0.44 -8.58
N GLN A 115 21.77 0.01 -9.58
CA GLN A 115 21.88 -1.41 -9.90
C GLN A 115 22.65 -2.19 -8.81
N MET A 116 23.69 -1.61 -8.23
CA MET A 116 24.45 -2.23 -7.15
C MET A 116 23.63 -2.45 -5.89
N ILE A 117 22.82 -1.48 -5.49
CA ILE A 117 22.02 -1.57 -4.25
C ILE A 117 20.74 -2.38 -4.39
N LEU A 118 20.33 -2.71 -5.63
CA LEU A 118 19.08 -3.44 -5.87
C LEU A 118 19.06 -4.81 -5.21
N GLY A 119 20.15 -5.56 -5.33
CA GLY A 119 20.31 -6.88 -4.71
C GLY A 119 20.26 -6.84 -3.19
N PRO A 120 21.12 -6.05 -2.52
CA PRO A 120 21.07 -5.84 -1.08
C PRO A 120 19.70 -5.42 -0.55
N ILE A 121 19.03 -4.46 -1.19
CA ILE A 121 17.69 -4.03 -0.76
C ILE A 121 16.66 -5.15 -0.90
N LYS A 122 16.73 -5.95 -1.96
CA LYS A 122 15.86 -7.11 -2.13
C LYS A 122 16.10 -8.14 -1.04
N GLY A 123 17.36 -8.48 -0.76
CA GLY A 123 17.73 -9.41 0.30
C GLY A 123 17.25 -8.96 1.68
N VAL A 124 17.41 -7.68 2.02
CA VAL A 124 16.91 -7.11 3.29
C VAL A 124 15.39 -7.24 3.41
N LYS A 125 14.64 -7.03 2.31
CA LYS A 125 13.18 -7.21 2.33
C LYS A 125 12.75 -8.66 2.49
N GLU A 126 13.49 -9.60 1.91
CA GLU A 126 13.24 -11.04 2.05
C GLU A 126 13.53 -11.52 3.48
N LEU A 127 14.58 -11.00 4.11
CA LEU A 127 14.90 -11.29 5.50
C LEU A 127 13.88 -10.75 6.50
N ALA A 128 13.18 -9.67 6.18
CA ALA A 128 12.13 -9.10 7.04
C ALA A 128 11.02 -10.10 7.42
N LEU A 129 10.86 -11.17 6.63
CA LEU A 129 9.84 -12.19 6.82
C LEU A 129 10.36 -13.42 7.62
N GLN A 130 11.60 -13.39 8.10
CA GLN A 130 12.23 -14.49 8.85
C GLN A 130 12.18 -14.25 10.36
N GLU A 131 12.29 -15.33 11.14
CA GLU A 131 12.19 -15.27 12.62
C GLU A 131 13.37 -14.54 13.27
N ASP A 132 14.58 -14.68 12.72
CA ASP A 132 15.83 -14.13 13.28
C ASP A 132 16.29 -12.82 12.58
N VAL A 133 15.33 -12.02 12.13
CA VAL A 133 15.57 -10.82 11.30
C VAL A 133 16.60 -9.84 11.90
N ASP A 134 16.61 -9.65 13.21
CA ASP A 134 17.50 -8.67 13.87
C ASP A 134 18.96 -9.08 13.81
N VAL A 135 19.26 -10.38 13.93
CA VAL A 135 20.61 -10.93 13.83
C VAL A 135 21.13 -10.83 12.40
N ASP A 136 20.29 -11.18 11.44
CA ASP A 136 20.63 -11.14 10.03
C ASP A 136 20.82 -9.72 9.52
N LEU A 137 19.98 -8.77 9.97
CA LEU A 137 20.14 -7.34 9.66
C LEU A 137 21.42 -6.77 10.27
N ALA A 138 21.79 -7.11 11.49
CA ALA A 138 23.03 -6.68 12.11
C ALA A 138 24.25 -7.19 11.31
N PHE A 139 24.19 -8.42 10.82
CA PHE A 139 25.23 -8.99 9.97
C PHE A 139 25.33 -8.28 8.61
N ILE A 140 24.21 -7.99 7.97
CA ILE A 140 24.18 -7.22 6.72
C ILE A 140 24.74 -5.80 6.93
N CYS A 141 24.33 -5.11 7.99
CA CYS A 141 24.88 -3.79 8.32
C CYS A 141 26.41 -3.85 8.47
N GLN A 142 26.91 -4.87 9.15
CA GLN A 142 28.36 -5.06 9.31
C GLN A 142 29.06 -5.30 7.97
N ILE A 143 28.51 -6.14 7.09
CA ILE A 143 29.10 -6.41 5.75
C ILE A 143 29.13 -5.16 4.89
N LEU A 144 28.08 -4.35 4.95
CA LEU A 144 27.93 -3.13 4.15
C LEU A 144 28.61 -1.91 4.78
N GLY A 145 29.23 -2.07 5.97
CA GLY A 145 29.86 -0.96 6.69
C GLY A 145 28.87 0.08 7.22
N LEU A 146 27.63 -0.33 7.46
CA LEU A 146 26.56 0.51 8.00
C LEU A 146 26.49 0.44 9.53
N PRO A 147 25.89 1.44 10.21
CA PRO A 147 25.67 1.39 11.65
C PRO A 147 24.83 0.16 12.06
N THR A 148 25.30 -0.63 13.02
CA THR A 148 24.64 -1.86 13.45
C THR A 148 23.50 -1.64 14.45
N ASP A 149 23.37 -0.43 14.99
CA ASP A 149 22.26 -0.01 15.85
C ASP A 149 20.94 0.13 15.09
N LEU A 150 20.99 0.30 13.77
CA LEU A 150 19.80 0.30 12.91
C LEU A 150 19.02 -1.02 12.95
N ALA A 151 19.68 -2.14 13.19
CA ALA A 151 19.07 -3.44 13.33
C ALA A 151 18.36 -3.63 14.70
N LYS A 152 18.58 -2.73 15.66
CA LYS A 152 18.08 -2.83 17.05
C LYS A 152 16.96 -1.83 17.34
N GLN A 153 16.44 -1.13 16.34
CA GLN A 153 15.33 -0.20 16.57
C GLN A 153 14.10 -1.00 17.01
N GLU A 154 13.77 -0.83 18.30
CA GLU A 154 12.70 -1.53 19.00
C GLU A 154 11.37 -1.42 18.25
N ARG A 155 10.61 -2.50 18.29
CA ARG A 155 9.19 -2.56 17.92
C ARG A 155 8.40 -1.60 18.83
N THR A 156 8.47 -0.31 18.55
CA THR A 156 7.70 0.72 19.29
C THR A 156 6.28 0.77 18.75
N TYR A 157 5.61 -0.37 18.75
CA TYR A 157 4.15 -0.44 18.74
C TYR A 157 3.75 -1.37 19.88
N GLU A 158 3.95 -0.88 21.12
CA GLU A 158 3.26 -1.47 22.26
C GLU A 158 1.76 -1.18 22.13
N LYS A 159 1.00 -2.24 22.29
CA LYS A 159 -0.44 -2.50 22.49
C LYS A 159 -1.37 -1.31 22.67
#